data_3761a2374581f85736da5d68ee4c24f6
#
_entry.id   3761a2374581f85736da5d68ee4c24f6
#
_cell.length_a   1.000
_cell.length_b   1.000
_cell.length_c   1.000
_cell.angle_alpha   90.00
_cell.angle_beta   90.00
_cell.angle_gamma   90.00
#
_symmetry.space_group_name_H-M   'P 1'
#
loop_
_entity.id
_entity.type
_entity.pdbx_description
1 polymer ?
#
loop_
_entity_poly.entity_id
_entity_poly.type
_entity_poly.pdbx_seq_one_letter_code
_entity_poly.pdbx_strand_id
1 'polypeptide(L)'
;MANISIKIHVIFLFLFFTALYAPFSQEDTEGLSDDSIYAISPPQEEASPDESVYVINSFVFNIDGYTRQFALVNKGDLVTGVEIRGFSNLEKYVQDKTQLLYNERVLDSVNIEYFIGQPREDGKHPVDLVIYVKDTWNIVAIPRPMYSSNSGWDITIKARDYNFLGTMSPLRLDLGYKYDEEGRSSILFMLDSNIPFRFLNLNWNFKFVNDFYYRPDMRLPFYYKNTTGLSVEFPFKQTVITAGFNEDFHLNEENPDSDKALYGDFQEGIFMTSNPYISWKIPFGFEIGQWGELAYTPGINAAFNHEFPGQPLKENRKGPFLNLNHSLGFSRIDWIDNFLRGFGAEIYNSNNTDFSKINIEGQEPFSAYINISGIGHLIIADFFGISARLMYRQWFFTSNDNAGDVLRGILDKDINADLMFSINLDLNFKVLRFKPSIWFNNQNLKLFDFDLHLIPFFDTAAGAFNSQNILLSGGFEVIVFPDFFRSLFLRISLGYNLLDLSIKDNYEIFLGTTLFY
;
A
#
# COMPACT_ATOMS: atom_id res chain seq x y z
N MET A 1 9.66 7.25 36.48
CA MET A 1 10.01 6.42 35.30
C MET A 1 9.51 7.00 33.97
N ALA A 2 8.35 7.63 33.89
CA ALA A 2 7.82 8.20 32.64
C ALA A 2 8.69 9.30 31.97
N ASN A 3 9.41 10.11 32.77
CA ASN A 3 10.25 11.20 32.22
C ASN A 3 11.57 10.76 31.54
N ILE A 4 12.00 9.52 31.77
CA ILE A 4 13.22 8.99 31.13
C ILE A 4 12.85 8.35 29.78
N SER A 5 11.67 7.74 29.68
CA SER A 5 11.17 7.12 28.46
C SER A 5 11.02 8.12 27.31
N ILE A 6 10.41 9.30 27.57
CA ILE A 6 10.19 10.34 26.55
C ILE A 6 11.52 10.90 26.01
N LYS A 7 12.54 11.07 26.85
CA LYS A 7 13.85 11.59 26.40
C LYS A 7 14.60 10.62 25.50
N ILE A 8 14.48 9.32 25.71
CA ILE A 8 15.12 8.30 24.85
C ILE A 8 14.45 8.26 23.47
N HIS A 9 13.14 8.39 23.40
CA HIS A 9 12.37 8.36 22.15
C HIS A 9 12.68 9.57 21.23
N VAL A 10 12.84 10.76 21.81
CA VAL A 10 13.18 11.97 21.04
C VAL A 10 14.63 11.91 20.53
N ILE A 11 15.56 11.32 21.27
CA ILE A 11 16.97 11.18 20.86
C ILE A 11 17.08 10.16 19.72
N PHE A 12 16.33 9.05 19.75
CA PHE A 12 16.35 8.06 18.68
C PHE A 12 15.75 8.60 17.37
N LEU A 13 14.66 9.34 17.44
CA LEU A 13 14.07 10.00 16.28
C LEU A 13 15.04 11.02 15.66
N PHE A 14 15.73 11.80 16.50
CA PHE A 14 16.71 12.79 16.05
C PHE A 14 17.97 12.15 15.42
N LEU A 15 18.45 11.05 15.97
CA LEU A 15 19.60 10.30 15.41
C LEU A 15 19.26 9.62 14.07
N PHE A 16 18.01 9.16 13.88
CA PHE A 16 17.56 8.61 12.62
C PHE A 16 17.52 9.68 11.51
N PHE A 17 16.98 10.86 11.82
CA PHE A 17 16.97 11.97 10.85
C PHE A 17 18.37 12.54 10.57
N THR A 18 19.30 12.56 11.54
CA THR A 18 20.66 13.05 11.29
C THR A 18 21.52 12.07 10.49
N ALA A 19 21.30 10.76 10.61
CA ALA A 19 21.96 9.76 9.79
C ALA A 19 21.54 9.83 8.30
N LEU A 20 20.33 10.33 8.01
CA LEU A 20 19.81 10.51 6.66
C LEU A 20 20.32 11.79 5.98
N TYR A 21 20.91 12.73 6.73
CA TYR A 21 21.43 14.01 6.21
C TYR A 21 22.93 14.03 5.91
N ALA A 22 23.63 12.89 6.02
CA ALA A 22 25.02 12.82 5.57
C ALA A 22 25.04 12.95 4.03
N PRO A 23 25.68 13.98 3.46
CA PRO A 23 25.79 14.11 2.02
C PRO A 23 26.74 13.02 1.53
N PHE A 24 26.22 12.00 0.87
CA PHE A 24 27.02 11.10 0.06
C PHE A 24 27.50 11.89 -1.16
N SER A 25 28.79 12.17 -1.22
CA SER A 25 29.43 12.63 -2.44
C SER A 25 29.33 11.51 -3.48
N GLN A 26 28.67 11.80 -4.60
CA GLN A 26 28.74 10.96 -5.78
C GLN A 26 30.20 10.91 -6.24
N GLU A 27 30.83 9.76 -6.11
CA GLU A 27 31.99 9.38 -6.94
C GLU A 27 31.43 8.79 -8.23
N ASP A 28 31.78 9.45 -9.34
CA ASP A 28 31.50 8.99 -10.70
C ASP A 28 32.20 7.65 -10.92
N THR A 29 31.44 6.58 -11.03
CA THR A 29 31.92 5.33 -11.62
C THR A 29 31.54 5.28 -13.09
N GLU A 30 32.52 5.59 -13.93
CA GLU A 30 32.47 5.27 -15.36
C GLU A 30 32.45 3.74 -15.57
N GLY A 31 31.55 3.32 -16.44
CA GLY A 31 31.76 2.17 -17.32
C GLY A 31 31.08 0.87 -16.92
N LEU A 32 29.98 0.57 -17.60
CA LEU A 32 29.84 -0.61 -18.46
C LEU A 32 28.52 -0.50 -19.24
N SER A 33 28.66 -0.49 -20.54
CA SER A 33 27.60 -0.43 -21.55
C SER A 33 26.75 -1.69 -21.54
N ASP A 34 25.42 -1.51 -21.53
CA ASP A 34 24.55 -2.47 -22.18
C ASP A 34 23.43 -1.73 -22.94
N ASP A 35 23.27 -2.13 -24.21
CA ASP A 35 22.53 -1.43 -25.24
C ASP A 35 21.02 -1.40 -24.97
N SER A 36 20.56 -0.30 -24.44
CA SER A 36 19.19 0.18 -24.65
C SER A 36 19.26 1.61 -25.21
N ILE A 37 18.75 1.77 -26.38
CA ILE A 37 18.80 2.92 -27.27
C ILE A 37 18.36 4.19 -26.54
N TYR A 38 19.31 4.94 -26.00
CA TYR A 38 19.14 6.36 -25.68
C TYR A 38 19.73 7.17 -26.84
N ALA A 39 18.90 7.96 -27.50
CA ALA A 39 19.37 8.96 -28.44
C ALA A 39 20.22 9.97 -27.67
N ILE A 40 21.54 9.86 -27.81
CA ILE A 40 22.51 10.80 -27.23
C ILE A 40 22.46 12.07 -28.07
N SER A 41 22.00 13.17 -27.48
CA SER A 41 22.19 14.51 -28.02
C SER A 41 23.67 14.93 -27.88
N PRO A 42 24.22 15.72 -28.83
CA PRO A 42 25.63 16.10 -28.83
C PRO A 42 26.00 16.98 -27.62
N PRO A 43 27.29 17.05 -27.22
CA PRO A 43 27.73 17.82 -26.07
C PRO A 43 27.50 19.31 -26.28
N GLN A 44 26.79 19.94 -25.34
CA GLN A 44 26.55 21.38 -25.33
C GLN A 44 27.69 22.10 -24.58
N GLU A 45 28.12 23.24 -25.16
CA GLU A 45 28.93 24.26 -24.52
C GLU A 45 28.31 24.70 -23.18
N GLU A 46 29.12 25.08 -22.21
CA GLU A 46 28.70 25.68 -20.94
C GLU A 46 27.85 26.95 -21.20
N ALA A 47 26.55 26.74 -21.29
CA ALA A 47 25.59 27.83 -21.41
C ALA A 47 25.35 28.44 -20.01
N SER A 48 25.22 29.79 -19.99
CA SER A 48 24.63 30.51 -18.85
C SER A 48 23.34 29.81 -18.37
N PRO A 49 22.99 29.88 -17.06
CA PRO A 49 21.80 29.20 -16.54
C PRO A 49 20.61 29.53 -17.41
N ASP A 50 19.98 28.52 -18.00
CA ASP A 50 18.81 28.66 -18.86
C ASP A 50 17.66 29.23 -18.02
N GLU A 51 17.36 30.53 -18.25
CA GLU A 51 16.26 31.23 -17.59
C GLU A 51 14.90 30.98 -18.29
N SER A 52 14.88 30.19 -19.36
CA SER A 52 13.67 29.89 -20.11
C SER A 52 12.60 29.27 -19.23
N VAL A 53 11.36 29.72 -19.45
CA VAL A 53 10.19 29.15 -18.75
C VAL A 53 9.43 28.26 -19.72
N TYR A 54 9.28 27.00 -19.36
CA TYR A 54 8.53 25.98 -20.08
C TYR A 54 7.15 25.82 -19.47
N VAL A 55 6.10 25.72 -20.29
CA VAL A 55 4.73 25.52 -19.82
C VAL A 55 4.16 24.25 -20.44
N ILE A 56 3.76 23.28 -19.64
CA ILE A 56 3.11 22.07 -20.14
C ILE A 56 1.77 22.44 -20.78
N ASN A 57 1.69 22.28 -22.10
CA ASN A 57 0.57 22.71 -22.90
C ASN A 57 -0.46 21.61 -23.14
N SER A 58 -0.01 20.43 -23.58
CA SER A 58 -0.89 19.32 -23.91
C SER A 58 -0.25 17.95 -23.68
N PHE A 59 -1.09 16.92 -23.62
CA PHE A 59 -0.71 15.52 -23.57
C PHE A 59 -1.31 14.77 -24.75
N VAL A 60 -0.49 14.02 -25.49
CA VAL A 60 -0.90 13.09 -26.53
C VAL A 60 -0.56 11.68 -26.08
N PHE A 61 -1.50 10.75 -26.20
CA PHE A 61 -1.32 9.39 -25.69
C PHE A 61 -1.29 8.38 -26.84
N ASN A 62 -0.24 7.55 -26.87
CA ASN A 62 -0.10 6.38 -27.72
C ASN A 62 -0.11 5.15 -26.82
N ILE A 63 -1.25 4.44 -26.79
CA ILE A 63 -1.50 3.34 -25.86
C ILE A 63 -1.56 2.03 -26.64
N ASP A 64 -0.63 1.13 -26.36
CA ASP A 64 -0.66 -0.27 -26.82
C ASP A 64 -1.25 -1.13 -25.68
N GLY A 65 -2.58 -1.24 -25.65
CA GLY A 65 -3.30 -1.97 -24.61
C GLY A 65 -4.70 -1.44 -24.32
N TYR A 66 -5.18 -1.73 -23.12
CA TYR A 66 -6.53 -1.37 -22.63
C TYR A 66 -6.56 -0.16 -21.71
N THR A 67 -5.41 0.30 -21.23
CA THR A 67 -5.30 1.45 -20.32
C THR A 67 -5.95 2.69 -20.91
N ARG A 68 -6.75 3.38 -20.11
CA ARG A 68 -7.46 4.61 -20.55
C ARG A 68 -6.64 5.86 -20.23
N GLN A 69 -6.77 6.88 -21.08
CA GLN A 69 -6.05 8.15 -20.93
C GLN A 69 -6.26 8.78 -19.54
N PHE A 70 -7.51 8.80 -19.04
CA PHE A 70 -7.79 9.39 -17.72
C PHE A 70 -7.03 8.69 -16.58
N ALA A 71 -6.82 7.36 -16.70
CA ALA A 71 -6.06 6.61 -15.70
C ALA A 71 -4.58 7.03 -15.72
N LEU A 72 -3.99 7.20 -16.91
CA LEU A 72 -2.62 7.71 -17.06
C LEU A 72 -2.48 9.13 -16.52
N VAL A 73 -3.46 10.00 -16.80
CA VAL A 73 -3.49 11.37 -16.26
C VAL A 73 -3.49 11.36 -14.73
N ASN A 74 -4.34 10.56 -14.10
CA ASN A 74 -4.45 10.50 -12.64
C ASN A 74 -3.21 9.87 -12.00
N LYS A 75 -2.71 8.74 -12.53
CA LYS A 75 -1.56 8.00 -11.98
C LYS A 75 -0.22 8.70 -12.21
N GLY A 76 -0.06 9.35 -13.36
CA GLY A 76 1.11 10.16 -13.68
C GLY A 76 1.05 11.56 -13.06
N ASP A 77 -0.05 11.94 -12.40
CA ASP A 77 -0.28 13.32 -11.95
C ASP A 77 0.04 14.33 -13.06
N LEU A 78 -0.58 14.13 -14.23
CA LEU A 78 -0.32 14.91 -15.44
C LEU A 78 -1.24 16.14 -15.46
N VAL A 79 -0.65 17.31 -15.27
CA VAL A 79 -1.38 18.58 -15.18
C VAL A 79 -0.87 19.53 -16.25
N THR A 80 -1.79 20.15 -17.03
CA THR A 80 -1.46 21.23 -17.97
C THR A 80 -1.30 22.56 -17.25
N GLY A 81 -0.52 23.48 -17.84
CA GLY A 81 -0.28 24.80 -17.27
C GLY A 81 0.82 24.84 -16.20
N VAL A 82 1.49 23.73 -15.92
CA VAL A 82 2.64 23.70 -15.01
C VAL A 82 3.78 24.49 -15.64
N GLU A 83 4.32 25.46 -14.89
CA GLU A 83 5.47 26.26 -15.29
C GLU A 83 6.76 25.68 -14.71
N ILE A 84 7.73 25.42 -15.58
CA ILE A 84 9.02 24.83 -15.24
C ILE A 84 10.12 25.78 -15.71
N ARG A 85 11.03 26.16 -14.80
CA ARG A 85 12.14 27.06 -15.11
C ARG A 85 13.41 26.26 -15.36
N GLY A 86 14.01 26.49 -16.53
CA GLY A 86 15.24 25.84 -16.95
C GLY A 86 15.02 24.47 -17.61
N PHE A 87 15.81 24.19 -18.62
CA PHE A 87 15.70 22.96 -19.42
C PHE A 87 15.98 21.70 -18.60
N SER A 88 16.99 21.72 -17.73
CA SER A 88 17.30 20.60 -16.85
C SER A 88 16.13 20.22 -15.93
N ASN A 89 15.35 21.20 -15.47
CA ASN A 89 14.15 20.92 -14.67
C ASN A 89 13.01 20.37 -15.52
N LEU A 90 12.91 20.72 -16.81
CA LEU A 90 11.98 20.09 -17.73
C LEU A 90 12.31 18.61 -17.95
N GLU A 91 13.58 18.29 -18.17
CA GLU A 91 14.04 16.88 -18.30
C GLU A 91 13.74 16.09 -17.03
N LYS A 92 14.07 16.65 -15.86
CA LYS A 92 13.75 16.05 -14.56
C LYS A 92 12.25 15.82 -14.39
N TYR A 93 11.40 16.77 -14.77
CA TYR A 93 9.94 16.62 -14.74
C TYR A 93 9.48 15.45 -15.62
N VAL A 94 9.98 15.35 -16.85
CA VAL A 94 9.63 14.27 -17.78
C VAL A 94 10.07 12.92 -17.23
N GLN A 95 11.30 12.80 -16.70
CA GLN A 95 11.80 11.57 -16.07
C GLN A 95 10.95 11.19 -14.86
N ASP A 96 10.56 12.16 -14.04
CA ASP A 96 9.72 11.97 -12.88
C ASP A 96 8.34 11.40 -13.25
N LYS A 97 7.68 11.99 -14.26
CA LYS A 97 6.37 11.50 -14.73
C LYS A 97 6.48 10.11 -15.39
N THR A 98 7.57 9.84 -16.09
CA THR A 98 7.87 8.51 -16.63
C THR A 98 7.99 7.48 -15.50
N GLN A 99 8.74 7.81 -14.43
CA GLN A 99 8.91 6.93 -13.28
C GLN A 99 7.59 6.69 -12.52
N LEU A 100 6.77 7.73 -12.32
CA LEU A 100 5.46 7.59 -11.67
C LEU A 100 4.56 6.59 -12.42
N LEU A 101 4.48 6.70 -13.74
CA LEU A 101 3.71 5.75 -14.55
C LEU A 101 4.33 4.34 -14.54
N TYR A 102 5.66 4.23 -14.56
CA TYR A 102 6.36 2.94 -14.51
C TYR A 102 6.14 2.20 -13.18
N ASN A 103 5.99 2.93 -12.08
CA ASN A 103 5.69 2.38 -10.75
C ASN A 103 4.37 1.59 -10.70
N GLU A 104 3.44 1.90 -11.59
CA GLU A 104 2.12 1.25 -11.68
C GLU A 104 2.19 -0.17 -12.24
N ARG A 105 3.27 -0.84 -12.27
CA ARG A 105 3.54 -2.25 -12.66
C ARG A 105 2.53 -2.96 -13.60
N VAL A 106 1.47 -2.28 -14.00
CA VAL A 106 0.48 -2.72 -15.02
C VAL A 106 0.94 -2.36 -16.44
N LEU A 107 2.01 -1.56 -16.55
CA LEU A 107 2.64 -1.18 -17.80
C LEU A 107 3.95 -1.96 -17.99
N ASP A 108 4.16 -2.49 -19.19
CA ASP A 108 5.41 -3.16 -19.61
C ASP A 108 6.49 -2.11 -19.90
N SER A 109 6.09 -1.02 -20.58
CA SER A 109 6.98 0.08 -20.90
C SER A 109 6.28 1.43 -20.84
N VAL A 110 7.04 2.46 -20.49
CA VAL A 110 6.62 3.87 -20.50
C VAL A 110 7.75 4.70 -21.11
N ASN A 111 7.41 5.52 -22.09
CA ASN A 111 8.31 6.51 -22.67
C ASN A 111 7.56 7.83 -22.86
N ILE A 112 8.15 8.95 -22.45
CA ILE A 112 7.58 10.28 -22.63
C ILE A 112 8.56 11.12 -23.46
N GLU A 113 8.10 11.52 -24.64
CA GLU A 113 8.80 12.46 -25.50
C GLU A 113 8.19 13.87 -25.32
N TYR A 114 9.00 14.90 -25.50
CA TYR A 114 8.52 16.28 -25.40
C TYR A 114 8.90 17.09 -26.64
N PHE A 115 8.00 18.00 -27.02
CA PHE A 115 8.18 18.93 -28.14
C PHE A 115 8.02 20.36 -27.63
N ILE A 116 9.09 21.16 -27.79
CA ILE A 116 9.13 22.54 -27.34
C ILE A 116 8.70 23.42 -28.50
N GLY A 117 7.62 24.17 -28.34
CA GLY A 117 7.13 25.14 -29.32
C GLY A 117 7.85 26.48 -29.24
N GLN A 118 7.57 27.34 -30.23
CA GLN A 118 8.09 28.72 -30.25
C GLN A 118 7.58 29.49 -29.00
N PRO A 119 8.39 30.43 -28.48
CA PRO A 119 7.98 31.22 -27.32
C PRO A 119 6.72 32.03 -27.65
N ARG A 120 5.80 32.05 -26.69
CA ARG A 120 4.58 32.87 -26.75
C ARG A 120 4.92 34.36 -26.54
N GLU A 121 3.93 35.24 -26.67
CA GLU A 121 4.08 36.67 -26.42
C GLU A 121 4.58 36.99 -24.99
N ASP A 122 4.31 36.12 -24.02
CA ASP A 122 4.79 36.22 -22.64
C ASP A 122 6.21 35.68 -22.44
N GLY A 123 6.88 35.24 -23.51
CA GLY A 123 8.25 34.68 -23.47
C GLY A 123 8.33 33.24 -23.02
N LYS A 124 7.21 32.58 -22.71
CA LYS A 124 7.19 31.18 -22.25
C LYS A 124 7.10 30.22 -23.43
N HIS A 125 7.81 29.08 -23.31
CA HIS A 125 7.81 28.02 -24.30
C HIS A 125 6.73 26.98 -24.00
N PRO A 126 5.72 26.77 -24.86
CA PRO A 126 4.78 25.70 -24.70
C PRO A 126 5.46 24.35 -24.95
N VAL A 127 5.15 23.37 -24.13
CA VAL A 127 5.70 21.99 -24.22
C VAL A 127 4.54 21.01 -24.37
N ASP A 128 4.53 20.25 -25.46
CA ASP A 128 3.61 19.15 -25.68
C ASP A 128 4.30 17.84 -25.34
N LEU A 129 3.68 17.01 -24.51
CA LEU A 129 4.20 15.72 -24.12
C LEU A 129 3.49 14.59 -24.89
N VAL A 130 4.26 13.71 -25.51
CA VAL A 130 3.76 12.51 -26.17
C VAL A 130 4.12 11.28 -25.32
N ILE A 131 3.11 10.61 -24.82
CA ILE A 131 3.22 9.54 -23.85
C ILE A 131 2.96 8.21 -24.55
N TYR A 132 3.97 7.39 -24.67
CA TYR A 132 3.90 6.04 -25.20
C TYR A 132 3.86 5.05 -24.04
N VAL A 133 2.83 4.24 -23.98
CA VAL A 133 2.69 3.18 -22.98
C VAL A 133 2.30 1.88 -23.62
N LYS A 134 2.77 0.78 -23.03
CA LYS A 134 2.38 -0.57 -23.39
C LYS A 134 1.95 -1.30 -22.14
N ASP A 135 0.77 -1.90 -22.19
CA ASP A 135 0.26 -2.71 -21.10
C ASP A 135 1.05 -4.02 -20.97
N THR A 136 1.31 -4.45 -19.73
CA THR A 136 1.72 -5.83 -19.44
C THR A 136 0.51 -6.76 -19.45
N TRP A 137 0.72 -8.05 -19.29
CA TRP A 137 -0.38 -8.99 -19.06
C TRP A 137 -0.95 -8.78 -17.65
N ASN A 138 -2.19 -8.35 -17.57
CA ASN A 138 -2.80 -7.88 -16.32
C ASN A 138 -3.82 -8.83 -15.70
N ILE A 139 -4.23 -9.88 -16.42
CA ILE A 139 -5.23 -10.87 -15.95
C ILE A 139 -4.51 -12.13 -15.49
N VAL A 140 -4.70 -12.47 -14.22
CA VAL A 140 -4.08 -13.65 -13.60
C VAL A 140 -5.13 -14.42 -12.81
N ALA A 141 -5.16 -15.73 -12.96
CA ALA A 141 -5.94 -16.63 -12.12
C ALA A 141 -5.02 -17.79 -11.70
N ILE A 142 -4.63 -17.80 -10.43
CA ILE A 142 -3.70 -18.79 -9.91
C ILE A 142 -4.29 -19.52 -8.69
N PRO A 143 -4.14 -20.85 -8.60
CA PRO A 143 -4.32 -21.55 -7.35
C PRO A 143 -3.20 -21.13 -6.40
N ARG A 144 -3.58 -20.73 -5.20
CA ARG A 144 -2.66 -20.32 -4.14
C ARG A 144 -2.89 -21.20 -2.93
N PRO A 145 -2.14 -22.29 -2.78
CA PRO A 145 -2.02 -22.92 -1.48
C PRO A 145 -1.24 -21.98 -0.55
N MET A 146 -1.76 -21.69 0.59
CA MET A 146 -1.13 -20.88 1.61
C MET A 146 -1.18 -21.66 2.93
N TYR A 147 -0.10 -21.60 3.64
CA TYR A 147 -0.01 -22.05 5.03
C TYR A 147 0.53 -20.92 5.89
N SER A 148 -0.10 -20.68 7.00
CA SER A 148 0.43 -19.82 8.05
C SER A 148 0.26 -20.49 9.37
N SER A 149 1.26 -20.40 10.23
CA SER A 149 1.18 -20.88 11.63
C SER A 149 0.09 -20.18 12.44
N ASN A 150 -0.35 -19.00 11.97
CA ASN A 150 -1.43 -18.23 12.61
C ASN A 150 -2.83 -18.69 12.17
N SER A 151 -2.99 -19.23 10.96
CA SER A 151 -4.32 -19.46 10.37
C SER A 151 -4.53 -20.83 9.71
N GLY A 152 -3.51 -21.71 9.74
CA GLY A 152 -3.60 -23.04 9.12
C GLY A 152 -3.50 -23.02 7.58
N TRP A 153 -4.14 -23.97 6.92
CA TRP A 153 -4.14 -24.12 5.46
C TRP A 153 -5.25 -23.30 4.82
N ASP A 154 -4.89 -22.58 3.75
CA ASP A 154 -5.79 -21.84 2.87
C ASP A 154 -5.48 -22.24 1.41
N ILE A 155 -6.44 -22.82 0.72
CA ILE A 155 -6.35 -23.15 -0.69
C ILE A 155 -7.31 -22.21 -1.42
N THR A 156 -6.78 -21.15 -2.01
CA THR A 156 -7.57 -20.11 -2.65
C THR A 156 -7.21 -20.00 -4.13
N ILE A 157 -8.20 -19.93 -5.01
CA ILE A 157 -8.01 -19.47 -6.38
C ILE A 157 -8.11 -17.93 -6.34
N LYS A 158 -7.00 -17.26 -6.64
CA LYS A 158 -6.94 -15.82 -6.75
C LYS A 158 -6.99 -15.39 -8.20
N ALA A 159 -8.11 -14.80 -8.61
CA ALA A 159 -8.22 -14.16 -9.90
C ALA A 159 -8.09 -12.63 -9.72
N ARG A 160 -7.24 -12.03 -10.54
CA ARG A 160 -6.94 -10.60 -10.54
C ARG A 160 -6.96 -10.08 -11.96
N ASP A 161 -7.65 -8.98 -12.17
CA ASP A 161 -7.40 -8.10 -13.31
C ASP A 161 -6.84 -6.80 -12.77
N TYR A 162 -5.52 -6.61 -12.90
CA TYR A 162 -4.82 -5.45 -12.34
C TYR A 162 -5.11 -4.14 -13.09
N ASN A 163 -5.72 -4.23 -14.27
CA ASN A 163 -6.10 -3.07 -15.09
C ASN A 163 -7.58 -3.12 -15.48
N PHE A 164 -8.43 -3.43 -14.51
CA PHE A 164 -9.85 -3.63 -14.76
C PHE A 164 -10.50 -2.42 -15.45
N LEU A 165 -11.16 -2.66 -16.57
CA LEU A 165 -11.74 -1.64 -17.45
C LEU A 165 -10.74 -0.56 -17.92
N GLY A 166 -9.44 -0.84 -17.90
CA GLY A 166 -8.39 0.11 -18.28
C GLY A 166 -8.14 1.23 -17.27
N THR A 167 -8.55 1.06 -16.03
CA THR A 167 -8.51 2.10 -15.00
C THR A 167 -7.24 2.10 -14.16
N MET A 168 -6.32 1.15 -14.41
CA MET A 168 -5.12 0.89 -13.59
C MET A 168 -5.47 0.61 -12.12
N SER A 169 -6.69 0.07 -11.90
CA SER A 169 -7.19 -0.36 -10.59
C SER A 169 -7.60 -1.82 -10.67
N PRO A 170 -7.31 -2.63 -9.63
CA PRO A 170 -7.56 -4.06 -9.70
C PRO A 170 -9.03 -4.42 -9.43
N LEU A 171 -9.52 -5.42 -10.16
CA LEU A 171 -10.62 -6.30 -9.74
C LEU A 171 -10.01 -7.54 -9.10
N ARG A 172 -10.44 -7.86 -7.89
CA ARG A 172 -9.98 -9.01 -7.11
C ARG A 172 -11.11 -9.98 -6.87
N LEU A 173 -10.89 -11.24 -7.21
CA LEU A 173 -11.81 -12.34 -6.92
C LEU A 173 -11.01 -13.44 -6.21
N ASP A 174 -11.44 -13.80 -4.99
CA ASP A 174 -10.89 -14.91 -4.22
C ASP A 174 -11.97 -15.96 -4.01
N LEU A 175 -11.67 -17.20 -4.38
CA LEU A 175 -12.48 -18.38 -4.11
C LEU A 175 -11.63 -19.33 -3.29
N GLY A 176 -11.96 -19.53 -2.01
CA GLY A 176 -11.08 -20.24 -1.10
C GLY A 176 -11.78 -21.33 -0.29
N TYR A 177 -10.96 -22.29 0.10
CA TYR A 177 -11.25 -23.26 1.12
C TYR A 177 -10.17 -23.15 2.20
N LYS A 178 -10.58 -22.88 3.43
CA LYS A 178 -9.69 -22.78 4.58
C LYS A 178 -9.93 -23.95 5.52
N TYR A 179 -8.86 -24.43 6.12
CA TYR A 179 -8.86 -25.47 7.12
C TYR A 179 -7.94 -25.07 8.26
N ASP A 180 -8.53 -24.77 9.42
CA ASP A 180 -7.78 -24.30 10.57
C ASP A 180 -7.10 -25.43 11.35
N GLU A 181 -6.25 -25.07 12.29
CA GLU A 181 -5.55 -26.04 13.16
C GLU A 181 -6.50 -26.84 14.08
N GLU A 182 -7.73 -26.36 14.29
CA GLU A 182 -8.75 -27.03 15.09
C GLU A 182 -9.61 -28.01 14.26
N GLY A 183 -9.29 -28.18 12.98
CA GLY A 183 -9.99 -29.10 12.10
C GLY A 183 -11.30 -28.55 11.52
N ARG A 184 -11.56 -27.23 11.62
CA ARG A 184 -12.77 -26.59 11.09
C ARG A 184 -12.54 -26.15 9.67
N SER A 185 -13.59 -26.25 8.85
CA SER A 185 -13.52 -25.86 7.46
C SER A 185 -14.34 -24.59 7.19
N SER A 186 -13.89 -23.79 6.23
CA SER A 186 -14.65 -22.67 5.71
C SER A 186 -14.47 -22.51 4.20
N ILE A 187 -15.54 -22.09 3.54
CA ILE A 187 -15.51 -21.67 2.14
C ILE A 187 -15.59 -20.15 2.11
N LEU A 188 -14.72 -19.56 1.30
CA LEU A 188 -14.59 -18.11 1.13
C LEU A 188 -14.92 -17.73 -0.30
N PHE A 189 -15.72 -16.68 -0.46
CA PHE A 189 -15.86 -15.92 -1.70
C PHE A 189 -15.67 -14.44 -1.37
N MET A 190 -14.68 -13.80 -2.01
CA MET A 190 -14.46 -12.35 -1.92
C MET A 190 -14.39 -11.77 -3.32
N LEU A 191 -15.08 -10.67 -3.52
CA LEU A 191 -15.00 -9.84 -4.73
C LEU A 191 -14.80 -8.40 -4.30
N ASP A 192 -13.69 -7.79 -4.73
CA ASP A 192 -13.31 -6.42 -4.37
C ASP A 192 -12.91 -5.64 -5.61
N SER A 193 -13.48 -4.47 -5.78
CA SER A 193 -13.10 -3.51 -6.83
C SER A 193 -13.34 -2.08 -6.40
N ASN A 194 -12.39 -1.23 -6.76
CA ASN A 194 -12.51 0.22 -6.75
C ASN A 194 -12.34 0.70 -8.18
N ILE A 195 -13.40 1.24 -8.78
CA ILE A 195 -13.43 1.63 -10.19
C ILE A 195 -13.40 3.15 -10.31
N PRO A 196 -12.24 3.76 -10.56
CA PRO A 196 -12.16 5.19 -10.83
C PRO A 196 -12.74 5.50 -12.20
N PHE A 197 -13.46 6.61 -12.30
CA PHE A 197 -13.99 7.12 -13.55
C PHE A 197 -14.08 8.64 -13.50
N ARG A 198 -14.19 9.26 -14.67
CA ARG A 198 -14.33 10.72 -14.78
C ARG A 198 -15.74 11.07 -15.25
N PHE A 199 -16.42 11.91 -14.47
CA PHE A 199 -17.75 12.42 -14.80
C PHE A 199 -17.87 13.88 -14.36
N LEU A 200 -18.46 14.74 -15.20
CA LEU A 200 -18.56 16.20 -14.99
C LEU A 200 -17.22 16.88 -14.65
N ASN A 201 -16.14 16.44 -15.29
CA ASN A 201 -14.77 16.91 -15.04
C ASN A 201 -14.24 16.66 -13.61
N LEU A 202 -14.90 15.82 -12.83
CA LEU A 202 -14.47 15.39 -11.51
C LEU A 202 -14.03 13.92 -11.56
N ASN A 203 -13.13 13.56 -10.66
CA ASN A 203 -12.74 12.19 -10.45
C ASN A 203 -13.74 11.55 -9.48
N TRP A 204 -14.30 10.43 -9.90
CA TRP A 204 -15.21 9.61 -9.13
C TRP A 204 -14.60 8.25 -8.89
N ASN A 205 -14.99 7.60 -7.81
CA ASN A 205 -14.63 6.22 -7.55
C ASN A 205 -15.86 5.43 -7.10
N PHE A 206 -16.14 4.33 -7.79
CA PHE A 206 -17.18 3.37 -7.41
C PHE A 206 -16.52 2.19 -6.70
N LYS A 207 -16.92 1.95 -5.45
CA LYS A 207 -16.46 0.84 -4.62
C LYS A 207 -17.52 -0.26 -4.61
N PHE A 208 -17.08 -1.51 -4.78
CA PHE A 208 -17.92 -2.67 -4.69
C PHE A 208 -17.14 -3.83 -4.06
N VAL A 209 -17.57 -4.25 -2.86
CA VAL A 209 -16.94 -5.34 -2.12
C VAL A 209 -18.01 -6.33 -1.70
N ASN A 210 -17.73 -7.62 -1.87
CA ASN A 210 -18.54 -8.71 -1.36
C ASN A 210 -17.66 -9.67 -0.59
N ASP A 211 -18.02 -9.96 0.63
CA ASP A 211 -17.40 -10.94 1.49
C ASP A 211 -18.44 -11.97 1.88
N PHE A 212 -18.22 -13.22 1.50
CA PHE A 212 -19.08 -14.34 1.86
C PHE A 212 -18.22 -15.45 2.46
N TYR A 213 -18.66 -15.92 3.62
CA TYR A 213 -18.06 -17.08 4.29
C TYR A 213 -19.14 -18.10 4.60
N TYR A 214 -18.80 -19.37 4.39
CA TYR A 214 -19.61 -20.50 4.79
C TYR A 214 -18.80 -21.44 5.67
N ARG A 215 -19.26 -21.68 6.90
CA ARG A 215 -18.66 -22.53 7.92
C ARG A 215 -19.65 -23.62 8.30
N PRO A 216 -19.57 -24.82 7.68
CA PRO A 216 -20.60 -25.87 7.88
C PRO A 216 -20.70 -26.37 9.31
N ASP A 217 -19.63 -26.25 10.08
CA ASP A 217 -19.55 -26.79 11.45
C ASP A 217 -20.07 -25.81 12.53
N MET A 218 -20.54 -24.62 12.11
CA MET A 218 -21.01 -23.58 13.02
C MET A 218 -22.54 -23.53 13.11
N ARG A 219 -23.05 -23.11 14.28
CA ARG A 219 -24.51 -22.92 14.48
C ARG A 219 -25.10 -21.93 13.48
N LEU A 220 -24.39 -20.86 13.16
CA LEU A 220 -24.73 -19.89 12.12
C LEU A 220 -23.68 -20.02 11.00
N PRO A 221 -23.95 -20.82 9.96
CA PRO A 221 -22.91 -21.18 9.01
C PRO A 221 -22.59 -20.08 7.98
N PHE A 222 -23.39 -19.02 7.89
CA PHE A 222 -23.25 -18.00 6.86
C PHE A 222 -22.87 -16.65 7.44
N TYR A 223 -21.92 -16.00 6.78
CA TYR A 223 -21.64 -14.59 6.90
C TYR A 223 -21.64 -13.98 5.50
N TYR A 224 -22.27 -12.84 5.35
CA TYR A 224 -22.22 -12.07 4.11
C TYR A 224 -22.20 -10.58 4.41
N LYS A 225 -21.26 -9.89 3.80
CA LYS A 225 -21.20 -8.45 3.78
C LYS A 225 -21.07 -7.96 2.34
N ASN A 226 -21.90 -7.02 1.95
CA ASN A 226 -21.75 -6.26 0.71
C ASN A 226 -21.50 -4.81 1.05
N THR A 227 -20.48 -4.21 0.48
CA THR A 227 -20.22 -2.77 0.51
C THR A 227 -20.37 -2.21 -0.88
N THR A 228 -21.26 -1.26 -1.06
CA THR A 228 -21.39 -0.47 -2.28
C THR A 228 -21.18 0.99 -1.95
N GLY A 229 -20.29 1.65 -2.67
CA GLY A 229 -19.91 3.02 -2.35
C GLY A 229 -19.66 3.89 -3.57
N LEU A 230 -19.79 5.19 -3.37
CA LEU A 230 -19.47 6.20 -4.37
C LEU A 230 -18.74 7.35 -3.69
N SER A 231 -17.65 7.82 -4.29
CA SER A 231 -16.95 9.02 -3.84
C SER A 231 -16.59 9.93 -5.00
N VAL A 232 -16.35 11.20 -4.68
CA VAL A 232 -15.98 12.22 -5.64
C VAL A 232 -14.90 13.12 -5.05
N GLU A 233 -13.94 13.50 -5.89
CA GLU A 233 -12.88 14.42 -5.57
C GLU A 233 -13.18 15.81 -6.12
N PHE A 234 -13.17 16.80 -5.23
CA PHE A 234 -13.34 18.21 -5.55
C PHE A 234 -11.98 18.91 -5.42
N PRO A 235 -11.29 19.23 -6.54
CA PRO A 235 -10.09 20.03 -6.49
C PRO A 235 -10.43 21.46 -6.08
N PHE A 236 -9.75 21.97 -5.06
CA PHE A 236 -9.89 23.34 -4.59
C PHE A 236 -8.51 23.99 -4.44
N LYS A 237 -8.11 24.81 -5.43
CA LYS A 237 -6.73 25.32 -5.54
C LYS A 237 -5.72 24.17 -5.60
N GLN A 238 -4.81 24.11 -4.62
CA GLN A 238 -3.80 23.04 -4.49
C GLN A 238 -4.28 21.89 -3.58
N THR A 239 -5.51 21.97 -3.06
CA THR A 239 -6.05 20.98 -2.14
C THR A 239 -7.11 20.12 -2.82
N VAL A 240 -7.40 18.93 -2.25
CA VAL A 240 -8.44 18.04 -2.75
C VAL A 240 -9.35 17.65 -1.59
N ILE A 241 -10.65 17.90 -1.77
CA ILE A 241 -11.68 17.42 -0.85
C ILE A 241 -12.31 16.17 -1.46
N THR A 242 -12.27 15.05 -0.74
CA THR A 242 -12.96 13.82 -1.14
C THR A 242 -14.21 13.67 -0.27
N ALA A 243 -15.38 13.58 -0.90
CA ALA A 243 -16.62 13.25 -0.23
C ALA A 243 -17.14 11.91 -0.76
N GLY A 244 -17.62 11.05 0.13
CA GLY A 244 -18.07 9.74 -0.26
C GLY A 244 -19.15 9.19 0.68
N PHE A 245 -19.78 8.14 0.19
CA PHE A 245 -20.82 7.42 0.90
C PHE A 245 -20.68 5.93 0.56
N ASN A 246 -20.63 5.09 1.59
CA ASN A 246 -20.73 3.64 1.43
C ASN A 246 -22.00 3.14 2.11
N GLU A 247 -22.63 2.15 1.52
CA GLU A 247 -23.72 1.40 2.11
C GLU A 247 -23.29 -0.05 2.27
N ASP A 248 -23.29 -0.52 3.52
CA ASP A 248 -22.97 -1.90 3.86
C ASP A 248 -24.26 -2.65 4.16
N PHE A 249 -24.46 -3.79 3.51
CA PHE A 249 -25.46 -4.78 3.87
C PHE A 249 -24.81 -5.93 4.63
N HIS A 250 -25.37 -6.27 5.79
CA HIS A 250 -24.87 -7.34 6.66
C HIS A 250 -25.92 -8.44 6.80
N LEU A 251 -25.49 -9.67 6.56
CA LEU A 251 -26.19 -10.90 6.94
C LEU A 251 -25.28 -11.67 7.89
N ASN A 252 -25.62 -11.68 9.16
CA ASN A 252 -24.79 -12.11 10.26
C ASN A 252 -23.49 -11.28 10.40
N GLU A 253 -22.78 -11.42 11.49
CA GLU A 253 -21.51 -10.76 11.75
C GLU A 253 -20.56 -11.70 12.47
N GLU A 254 -19.27 -11.40 12.41
CA GLU A 254 -18.29 -12.01 13.29
C GLU A 254 -18.61 -11.62 14.74
N ASN A 255 -18.49 -12.58 15.66
CA ASN A 255 -18.68 -12.29 17.06
C ASN A 255 -17.41 -11.66 17.63
N PRO A 256 -17.42 -10.37 18.01
CA PRO A 256 -16.22 -9.70 18.54
C PRO A 256 -15.77 -10.27 19.88
N ASP A 257 -16.68 -10.92 20.63
CA ASP A 257 -16.39 -11.51 21.95
C ASP A 257 -15.80 -12.93 21.84
N SER A 258 -15.65 -13.47 20.63
CA SER A 258 -14.99 -14.76 20.48
C SER A 258 -13.47 -14.54 20.46
N ASP A 259 -12.74 -15.23 21.35
CA ASP A 259 -11.26 -15.21 21.43
C ASP A 259 -10.54 -15.60 20.11
N LYS A 260 -11.32 -15.92 19.07
CA LYS A 260 -10.86 -16.36 17.76
C LYS A 260 -11.65 -15.68 16.65
N ALA A 261 -11.38 -14.40 16.44
CA ALA A 261 -12.06 -13.55 15.46
C ALA A 261 -12.08 -14.13 14.03
N LEU A 262 -11.12 -14.94 13.63
CA LEU A 262 -11.09 -15.61 12.32
C LEU A 262 -12.02 -16.84 12.24
N TYR A 263 -12.41 -17.44 13.38
CA TYR A 263 -13.14 -18.72 13.42
C TYR A 263 -14.22 -18.78 14.50
N GLY A 264 -14.55 -17.64 15.12
CA GLY A 264 -15.63 -17.54 16.08
C GLY A 264 -17.01 -17.77 15.46
N ASP A 265 -18.02 -18.03 16.30
CA ASP A 265 -19.41 -18.10 15.87
C ASP A 265 -19.85 -16.76 15.27
N PHE A 266 -20.64 -16.81 14.19
CA PHE A 266 -21.30 -15.62 13.69
C PHE A 266 -22.44 -15.19 14.65
N GLN A 267 -22.61 -13.89 14.79
CA GLN A 267 -23.80 -13.33 15.44
C GLN A 267 -24.92 -13.16 14.43
N GLU A 268 -26.12 -13.61 14.80
CA GLU A 268 -27.30 -13.41 13.99
C GLU A 268 -27.64 -11.93 13.87
N GLY A 269 -27.88 -11.48 12.67
CA GLY A 269 -28.35 -10.14 12.39
C GLY A 269 -28.46 -9.87 10.90
N ILE A 270 -29.50 -9.11 10.52
CA ILE A 270 -29.64 -8.53 9.19
C ILE A 270 -29.84 -7.04 9.39
N PHE A 271 -28.95 -6.23 8.85
CA PHE A 271 -29.05 -4.78 8.95
C PHE A 271 -28.23 -4.11 7.86
N MET A 272 -28.39 -2.81 7.73
CA MET A 272 -27.64 -1.98 6.81
C MET A 272 -26.87 -0.93 7.59
N THR A 273 -25.70 -0.51 7.06
CA THR A 273 -24.89 0.55 7.65
C THR A 273 -24.55 1.59 6.60
N SER A 274 -25.04 2.80 6.79
CA SER A 274 -24.71 3.95 5.94
C SER A 274 -23.49 4.67 6.47
N ASN A 275 -22.44 4.80 5.65
CA ASN A 275 -21.15 5.36 6.02
C ASN A 275 -20.82 6.59 5.16
N PRO A 276 -21.33 7.79 5.46
CA PRO A 276 -20.87 9.02 4.85
C PRO A 276 -19.48 9.39 5.38
N TYR A 277 -18.63 9.93 4.50
CA TYR A 277 -17.32 10.42 4.89
C TYR A 277 -16.87 11.61 4.06
N ILE A 278 -16.00 12.40 4.64
CA ILE A 278 -15.28 13.49 3.98
C ILE A 278 -13.84 13.53 4.46
N SER A 279 -12.91 13.76 3.56
CA SER A 279 -11.51 14.01 3.86
C SER A 279 -10.99 15.19 3.04
N TRP A 280 -9.97 15.86 3.53
CA TRP A 280 -9.40 17.04 2.90
C TRP A 280 -7.88 16.93 2.83
N LYS A 281 -7.33 16.63 1.67
CA LYS A 281 -5.88 16.61 1.45
C LYS A 281 -5.36 18.03 1.23
N ILE A 282 -4.49 18.48 2.13
CA ILE A 282 -3.89 19.81 2.16
C ILE A 282 -2.38 19.65 2.02
N PRO A 283 -1.82 19.78 0.81
CA PRO A 283 -0.39 19.80 0.60
C PRO A 283 0.21 21.10 1.14
N PHE A 284 1.42 21.03 1.69
CA PHE A 284 2.10 22.20 2.23
C PHE A 284 2.90 23.00 1.18
N GLY A 285 2.95 22.52 -0.06
CA GLY A 285 3.64 23.18 -1.17
C GLY A 285 5.17 23.09 -1.11
N PHE A 286 5.71 22.18 -0.29
CA PHE A 286 7.13 21.85 -0.29
C PHE A 286 7.37 20.34 -0.27
N GLU A 287 8.36 19.92 -1.02
CA GLU A 287 8.80 18.54 -1.07
C GLU A 287 9.82 18.25 0.02
N ILE A 288 9.77 17.07 0.60
CA ILE A 288 10.81 16.56 1.50
C ILE A 288 11.92 15.93 0.64
N GLY A 289 12.87 16.76 0.20
CA GLY A 289 13.88 16.36 -0.77
C GLY A 289 13.25 15.87 -2.07
N GLN A 290 13.54 14.62 -2.46
CA GLN A 290 12.95 13.94 -3.62
C GLN A 290 11.87 12.90 -3.23
N TRP A 291 11.44 12.89 -1.96
CA TRP A 291 10.65 11.81 -1.37
C TRP A 291 9.15 12.14 -1.28
N GLY A 292 8.72 13.17 -1.95
CA GLY A 292 7.33 13.57 -2.06
C GLY A 292 6.96 14.77 -1.21
N GLU A 293 5.76 15.29 -1.49
CA GLU A 293 5.22 16.46 -0.83
C GLU A 293 4.62 16.11 0.53
N LEU A 294 4.94 16.91 1.54
CA LEU A 294 4.28 16.80 2.85
C LEU A 294 2.83 17.26 2.72
N ALA A 295 1.90 16.43 3.16
CA ALA A 295 0.47 16.73 3.16
C ALA A 295 -0.18 16.41 4.50
N TYR A 296 -1.16 17.23 4.89
CA TYR A 296 -2.06 16.99 6.02
C TYR A 296 -3.43 16.59 5.50
N THR A 297 -3.99 15.50 6.02
CA THR A 297 -5.29 14.99 5.59
C THR A 297 -6.19 14.73 6.79
N PRO A 298 -6.96 15.72 7.26
CA PRO A 298 -8.04 15.50 8.21
C PRO A 298 -9.21 14.80 7.53
N GLY A 299 -9.91 13.97 8.29
CA GLY A 299 -11.09 13.28 7.82
C GLY A 299 -12.11 13.06 8.93
N ILE A 300 -13.36 12.91 8.53
CA ILE A 300 -14.46 12.52 9.37
C ILE A 300 -15.30 11.48 8.62
N ASN A 301 -15.64 10.42 9.32
CA ASN A 301 -16.64 9.47 8.85
C ASN A 301 -17.62 9.13 9.97
N ALA A 302 -18.84 8.84 9.59
CA ALA A 302 -19.89 8.38 10.50
C ALA A 302 -20.47 7.07 9.98
N ALA A 303 -20.95 6.22 10.88
CA ALA A 303 -21.70 5.02 10.53
C ALA A 303 -23.05 5.06 11.23
N PHE A 304 -24.11 4.78 10.49
CA PHE A 304 -25.48 4.73 10.96
C PHE A 304 -26.07 3.37 10.61
N ASN A 305 -26.39 2.59 11.64
CA ASN A 305 -27.04 1.29 11.44
C ASN A 305 -28.55 1.46 11.27
N HIS A 306 -29.10 0.75 10.31
CA HIS A 306 -30.51 0.75 9.97
C HIS A 306 -31.12 -0.63 10.14
N GLU A 307 -32.31 -0.68 10.72
CA GLU A 307 -33.08 -1.91 10.85
C GLU A 307 -33.48 -2.45 9.47
N PHE A 308 -33.40 -3.76 9.31
CA PHE A 308 -34.03 -4.42 8.19
C PHE A 308 -35.46 -4.77 8.54
N PRO A 309 -36.43 -4.70 7.60
CA PRO A 309 -37.84 -4.98 7.89
C PRO A 309 -38.03 -6.30 8.63
N GLY A 310 -38.61 -6.24 9.84
CA GLY A 310 -38.82 -7.38 10.71
C GLY A 310 -37.62 -7.86 11.54
N GLN A 311 -36.50 -7.15 11.48
CA GLN A 311 -35.27 -7.47 12.22
C GLN A 311 -34.79 -6.24 13.00
N PRO A 312 -35.17 -6.09 14.29
CA PRO A 312 -34.74 -4.95 15.10
C PRO A 312 -33.25 -4.99 15.37
N LEU A 313 -32.64 -3.82 15.41
CA LEU A 313 -31.23 -3.67 15.80
C LEU A 313 -31.02 -4.10 17.26
N LYS A 314 -29.92 -4.79 17.52
CA LYS A 314 -29.45 -5.05 18.89
C LYS A 314 -29.08 -3.73 19.57
N GLU A 315 -29.20 -3.66 20.89
CA GLU A 315 -28.94 -2.44 21.68
C GLU A 315 -27.52 -1.90 21.44
N ASN A 316 -26.53 -2.77 21.39
CA ASN A 316 -25.11 -2.41 21.14
C ASN A 316 -24.83 -1.94 19.69
N ARG A 317 -25.85 -1.87 18.83
CA ARG A 317 -25.78 -1.32 17.47
C ARG A 317 -26.66 -0.07 17.27
N LYS A 318 -27.43 0.28 18.28
CA LYS A 318 -28.28 1.48 18.26
C LYS A 318 -27.45 2.71 18.55
N GLY A 319 -27.34 3.60 17.61
CA GLY A 319 -26.61 4.84 17.71
C GLY A 319 -25.56 4.98 16.62
N PRO A 320 -25.17 6.20 16.30
CA PRO A 320 -24.13 6.45 15.34
C PRO A 320 -22.76 6.07 15.91
N PHE A 321 -21.87 5.70 15.00
CA PHE A 321 -20.44 5.65 15.23
C PHE A 321 -19.79 6.85 14.52
N LEU A 322 -18.91 7.57 15.18
CA LEU A 322 -18.20 8.71 14.63
C LEU A 322 -16.70 8.48 14.72
N ASN A 323 -16.00 8.68 13.62
CA ASN A 323 -14.54 8.65 13.57
C ASN A 323 -14.00 9.98 13.06
N LEU A 324 -13.09 10.58 13.83
CA LEU A 324 -12.28 11.71 13.42
C LEU A 324 -10.85 11.22 13.21
N ASN A 325 -10.32 11.39 12.01
CA ASN A 325 -8.97 10.96 11.69
C ASN A 325 -8.11 12.09 11.13
N HIS A 326 -6.80 11.96 11.32
CA HIS A 326 -5.80 12.90 10.86
C HIS A 326 -4.60 12.12 10.34
N SER A 327 -4.10 12.50 9.19
CA SER A 327 -2.83 12.01 8.66
C SER A 327 -1.94 13.18 8.29
N LEU A 328 -0.68 13.12 8.69
CA LEU A 328 0.37 14.03 8.28
C LEU A 328 1.52 13.19 7.76
N GLY A 329 1.86 13.31 6.50
CA GLY A 329 2.89 12.45 5.93
C GLY A 329 3.35 12.85 4.54
N PHE A 330 4.39 12.18 4.13
CA PHE A 330 4.91 12.18 2.76
C PHE A 330 5.37 10.77 2.42
N SER A 331 5.34 10.41 1.15
CA SER A 331 5.87 9.13 0.68
C SER A 331 6.13 9.19 -0.80
N ARG A 332 7.31 8.73 -1.18
CA ARG A 332 7.63 8.37 -2.55
C ARG A 332 8.53 7.15 -2.56
N ILE A 333 8.02 6.05 -3.10
CA ILE A 333 8.73 4.79 -3.24
C ILE A 333 8.63 4.37 -4.70
N ASP A 334 9.78 4.29 -5.34
CA ASP A 334 9.92 3.93 -6.75
C ASP A 334 10.36 2.48 -6.90
N TRP A 335 9.86 1.80 -7.94
CA TRP A 335 10.36 0.50 -8.38
C TRP A 335 11.50 0.67 -9.36
N ILE A 336 12.66 0.15 -9.02
CA ILE A 336 13.85 0.12 -9.87
C ILE A 336 14.32 -1.32 -10.01
N ASP A 337 14.14 -1.93 -11.16
CA ASP A 337 14.60 -3.29 -11.47
C ASP A 337 14.27 -4.33 -10.37
N ASN A 338 13.01 -4.39 -9.91
CA ASN A 338 12.51 -5.23 -8.82
C ASN A 338 13.05 -4.91 -7.40
N PHE A 339 13.79 -3.81 -7.23
CA PHE A 339 14.06 -3.20 -5.93
C PHE A 339 13.12 -2.02 -5.67
N LEU A 340 12.89 -1.74 -4.41
CA LEU A 340 12.25 -0.50 -3.97
C LEU A 340 13.34 0.54 -3.64
N ARG A 341 13.06 1.82 -3.96
CA ARG A 341 13.90 2.96 -3.58
C ARG A 341 13.00 4.11 -3.16
N GLY A 342 13.25 4.67 -2.00
CA GLY A 342 12.50 5.83 -1.53
C GLY A 342 12.29 5.86 -0.04
N PHE A 343 11.57 6.88 0.40
CA PHE A 343 11.21 7.10 1.79
C PHE A 343 9.76 7.50 1.91
N GLY A 344 9.16 7.12 3.04
CA GLY A 344 7.87 7.61 3.48
C GLY A 344 7.85 7.74 5.00
N ALA A 345 7.12 8.72 5.48
CA ALA A 345 6.81 8.85 6.90
C ALA A 345 5.39 9.36 7.08
N GLU A 346 4.70 8.84 8.08
CA GLU A 346 3.33 9.22 8.38
C GLU A 346 3.11 9.26 9.89
N ILE A 347 2.36 10.26 10.31
CA ILE A 347 1.71 10.32 11.62
C ILE A 347 0.22 10.22 11.36
N TYR A 348 -0.40 9.16 11.84
CA TYR A 348 -1.83 8.92 11.72
C TYR A 348 -2.46 8.89 13.12
N ASN A 349 -3.59 9.58 13.29
CA ASN A 349 -4.42 9.53 14.47
C ASN A 349 -5.87 9.26 14.09
N SER A 350 -6.54 8.43 14.88
CA SER A 350 -7.95 8.13 14.75
C SER A 350 -8.62 8.22 16.11
N ASN A 351 -9.73 8.92 16.21
CA ASN A 351 -10.53 9.11 17.42
C ASN A 351 -11.96 8.68 17.15
N ASN A 352 -12.38 7.63 17.84
CA ASN A 352 -13.65 6.96 17.62
C ASN A 352 -14.61 7.23 18.78
N THR A 353 -15.88 7.44 18.47
CA THR A 353 -16.95 7.51 19.44
C THR A 353 -18.09 6.58 18.99
N ASP A 354 -18.37 5.58 19.79
CA ASP A 354 -19.49 4.67 19.60
C ASP A 354 -20.64 5.10 20.51
N PHE A 355 -21.59 5.83 19.96
CA PHE A 355 -22.72 6.38 20.73
C PHE A 355 -23.66 5.29 21.26
N SER A 356 -23.62 4.08 20.69
CA SER A 356 -24.39 2.95 21.20
C SER A 356 -23.94 2.50 22.59
N LYS A 357 -22.68 2.79 22.95
CA LYS A 357 -22.05 2.37 24.21
C LYS A 357 -22.12 3.41 25.33
N ILE A 358 -22.49 4.66 25.04
CA ILE A 358 -22.39 5.79 26.00
C ILE A 358 -23.16 5.53 27.33
N ASN A 359 -24.26 4.77 27.27
CA ASN A 359 -25.11 4.51 28.45
C ASN A 359 -25.04 3.04 28.90
N ILE A 360 -24.07 2.27 28.43
CA ILE A 360 -23.92 0.85 28.80
C ILE A 360 -22.82 0.74 29.84
N GLU A 361 -23.18 0.31 31.06
CA GLU A 361 -22.22 0.12 32.14
C GLU A 361 -21.14 -0.90 31.76
N GLY A 362 -19.87 -0.53 31.98
CA GLY A 362 -18.70 -1.38 31.67
C GLY A 362 -18.27 -1.39 30.22
N GLN A 363 -18.89 -0.57 29.33
CA GLN A 363 -18.45 -0.40 27.96
C GLN A 363 -17.80 0.98 27.75
N GLU A 364 -16.65 0.98 27.05
CA GLU A 364 -15.95 2.21 26.69
C GLU A 364 -16.50 2.75 25.36
N PRO A 365 -17.13 3.93 25.36
CA PRO A 365 -17.66 4.53 24.12
C PRO A 365 -16.58 5.20 23.28
N PHE A 366 -15.41 5.49 23.87
CA PHE A 366 -14.33 6.20 23.20
C PHE A 366 -13.15 5.27 22.97
N SER A 367 -12.55 5.37 21.80
CA SER A 367 -11.23 4.79 21.52
C SER A 367 -10.40 5.77 20.70
N ALA A 368 -9.10 5.77 20.92
CA ALA A 368 -8.19 6.57 20.13
C ALA A 368 -6.96 5.73 19.77
N TYR A 369 -6.39 6.00 18.61
CA TYR A 369 -5.26 5.30 18.06
C TYR A 369 -4.27 6.29 17.45
N ILE A 370 -3.00 6.15 17.77
CA ILE A 370 -1.90 6.88 17.14
C ILE A 370 -0.94 5.88 16.52
N ASN A 371 -0.59 6.10 15.26
CA ASN A 371 0.46 5.39 14.55
C ASN A 371 1.46 6.39 13.98
N ILE A 372 2.73 6.23 14.32
CA ILE A 372 3.83 6.96 13.70
C ILE A 372 4.67 5.94 12.99
N SER A 373 4.82 6.07 11.69
CA SER A 373 5.57 5.13 10.87
C SER A 373 6.56 5.84 9.96
N GLY A 374 7.67 5.17 9.72
CA GLY A 374 8.65 5.57 8.72
C GLY A 374 9.14 4.33 7.98
N ILE A 375 9.29 4.43 6.67
CA ILE A 375 9.80 3.38 5.81
C ILE A 375 10.87 3.95 4.90
N GLY A 376 11.95 3.19 4.70
CA GLY A 376 13.03 3.59 3.79
C GLY A 376 13.56 2.39 3.02
N HIS A 377 13.85 2.62 1.75
CA HIS A 377 14.42 1.64 0.84
C HIS A 377 15.60 2.27 0.11
N LEU A 378 16.75 1.61 0.17
CA LEU A 378 17.98 2.05 -0.46
C LEU A 378 18.52 0.94 -1.37
N ILE A 379 18.89 1.28 -2.59
CA ILE A 379 19.64 0.42 -3.50
C ILE A 379 21.10 0.76 -3.32
N ILE A 380 21.89 -0.21 -2.85
CA ILE A 380 23.33 -0.05 -2.59
C ILE A 380 24.15 -0.49 -3.81
N ALA A 381 23.68 -1.55 -4.48
CA ALA A 381 24.29 -2.10 -5.69
C ALA A 381 23.20 -2.77 -6.54
N ASP A 382 23.49 -3.08 -7.79
CA ASP A 382 22.54 -3.72 -8.74
C ASP A 382 21.98 -5.05 -8.25
N PHE A 383 22.66 -5.68 -7.29
CA PHE A 383 22.26 -6.95 -6.70
C PHE A 383 21.88 -6.85 -5.23
N PHE A 384 21.97 -5.66 -4.60
CA PHE A 384 21.80 -5.51 -3.16
C PHE A 384 21.08 -4.22 -2.78
N GLY A 385 20.04 -4.34 -1.98
CA GLY A 385 19.30 -3.24 -1.37
C GLY A 385 19.05 -3.47 0.11
N ILE A 386 18.70 -2.40 0.82
CA ILE A 386 18.35 -2.41 2.24
C ILE A 386 16.99 -1.74 2.38
N SER A 387 16.10 -2.35 3.16
CA SER A 387 14.82 -1.75 3.56
C SER A 387 14.71 -1.74 5.08
N ALA A 388 14.15 -0.66 5.61
CA ALA A 388 13.87 -0.55 7.04
C ALA A 388 12.51 0.09 7.28
N ARG A 389 11.76 -0.41 8.27
CA ARG A 389 10.53 0.19 8.75
C ARG A 389 10.65 0.44 10.25
N LEU A 390 10.22 1.61 10.66
CA LEU A 390 10.04 2.00 12.06
C LEU A 390 8.57 2.25 12.31
N MET A 391 8.05 1.80 13.43
CA MET A 391 6.67 2.00 13.77
C MET A 391 6.50 2.21 15.28
N TYR A 392 5.69 3.20 15.64
CA TYR A 392 5.18 3.41 16.99
C TYR A 392 3.67 3.39 16.92
N ARG A 393 3.03 2.54 17.74
CA ARG A 393 1.58 2.42 17.87
C ARG A 393 1.16 2.60 19.32
N GLN A 394 0.08 3.33 19.53
CA GLN A 394 -0.53 3.47 20.84
C GLN A 394 -2.06 3.52 20.70
N TRP A 395 -2.72 2.71 21.47
CA TRP A 395 -4.17 2.68 21.64
C TRP A 395 -4.54 3.26 23.00
N PHE A 396 -5.68 3.92 23.05
CA PHE A 396 -6.22 4.54 24.25
C PHE A 396 -7.67 4.09 24.43
N PHE A 397 -8.08 3.85 25.69
CA PHE A 397 -9.42 3.45 26.06
C PHE A 397 -9.84 2.06 25.54
N THR A 398 -8.93 1.30 25.03
CA THR A 398 -9.12 -0.11 24.64
C THR A 398 -8.19 -0.98 25.47
N SER A 399 -8.56 -2.24 25.66
CA SER A 399 -7.71 -3.20 26.31
C SER A 399 -7.10 -4.12 25.25
N ASN A 400 -5.79 -4.02 25.06
CA ASN A 400 -4.99 -5.03 24.41
C ASN A 400 -5.34 -5.31 22.94
N ASP A 401 -4.91 -4.42 22.03
CA ASP A 401 -5.11 -4.58 20.61
C ASP A 401 -4.07 -5.47 19.94
N ASN A 402 -4.51 -6.23 18.92
CA ASN A 402 -3.63 -7.09 18.13
C ASN A 402 -2.73 -6.24 17.21
N ALA A 403 -1.44 -6.45 17.33
CA ALA A 403 -0.40 -5.82 16.54
C ALA A 403 0.41 -6.83 15.71
N GLY A 404 -0.15 -8.00 15.44
CA GLY A 404 0.52 -9.14 14.84
C GLY A 404 1.07 -8.94 13.43
N ASP A 405 0.60 -7.91 12.71
CA ASP A 405 1.09 -7.56 11.38
C ASP A 405 2.47 -6.88 11.35
N VAL A 406 3.14 -6.74 12.49
CA VAL A 406 4.38 -5.95 12.59
C VAL A 406 5.65 -6.77 12.67
N LEU A 407 5.60 -8.03 13.06
CA LEU A 407 6.77 -8.91 13.20
C LEU A 407 6.58 -10.21 12.43
N ARG A 408 7.63 -10.67 11.77
CA ARG A 408 7.70 -11.99 11.15
C ARG A 408 8.36 -12.96 12.12
N GLY A 409 7.90 -14.21 12.15
CA GLY A 409 8.50 -15.26 12.99
C GLY A 409 8.01 -15.27 14.44
N ILE A 410 7.01 -14.47 14.77
CA ILE A 410 6.29 -14.50 16.05
C ILE A 410 4.80 -14.55 15.75
N LEU A 411 4.09 -15.47 16.41
CA LEU A 411 2.66 -15.63 16.14
C LEU A 411 1.87 -14.39 16.56
N ASP A 412 0.89 -13.99 15.77
CA ASP A 412 0.08 -12.78 15.97
C ASP A 412 -0.58 -12.72 17.35
N LYS A 413 -1.01 -13.87 17.89
CA LYS A 413 -1.60 -13.99 19.23
C LYS A 413 -0.69 -13.53 20.37
N ASP A 414 0.63 -13.51 20.13
CA ASP A 414 1.64 -13.13 21.13
C ASP A 414 2.02 -11.64 21.04
N ILE A 415 1.46 -10.89 20.08
CA ILE A 415 1.77 -9.48 19.80
C ILE A 415 0.57 -8.58 20.13
N ASN A 416 -0.08 -8.79 21.26
CA ASN A 416 -1.12 -7.88 21.74
C ASN A 416 -0.53 -6.88 22.73
N ALA A 417 -0.73 -5.59 22.47
CA ALA A 417 -0.21 -4.50 23.30
C ALA A 417 -0.99 -3.21 23.11
N ASP A 418 -1.13 -2.40 24.16
CA ASP A 418 -1.70 -1.06 24.06
C ASP A 418 -0.69 -0.04 23.54
N LEU A 419 0.59 -0.33 23.71
CA LEU A 419 1.71 0.50 23.27
C LEU A 419 2.81 -0.39 22.71
N MET A 420 3.28 -0.05 21.50
CA MET A 420 4.33 -0.79 20.84
C MET A 420 5.23 0.14 20.03
N PHE A 421 6.52 -0.17 20.05
CA PHE A 421 7.52 0.34 19.12
C PHE A 421 8.15 -0.84 18.39
N SER A 422 8.25 -0.80 17.06
CA SER A 422 8.87 -1.86 16.27
C SER A 422 9.86 -1.34 15.25
N ILE A 423 10.84 -2.18 14.93
CA ILE A 423 11.84 -1.98 13.88
C ILE A 423 11.88 -3.26 13.04
N ASN A 424 11.77 -3.13 11.74
CA ASN A 424 11.98 -4.19 10.77
C ASN A 424 13.15 -3.82 9.87
N LEU A 425 14.03 -4.77 9.57
CA LEU A 425 15.19 -4.60 8.71
C LEU A 425 15.29 -5.75 7.72
N ASP A 426 15.41 -5.42 6.44
CA ASP A 426 15.57 -6.35 5.33
C ASP A 426 16.89 -6.09 4.59
N LEU A 427 17.61 -7.16 4.30
CA LEU A 427 18.78 -7.15 3.43
C LEU A 427 18.41 -7.89 2.13
N ASN A 428 18.07 -7.13 1.09
CA ASN A 428 17.53 -7.69 -0.14
C ASN A 428 18.65 -7.99 -1.15
N PHE A 429 18.89 -9.27 -1.44
CA PHE A 429 19.87 -9.74 -2.42
C PHE A 429 19.18 -10.32 -3.65
N LYS A 430 19.41 -9.76 -4.83
CA LYS A 430 19.05 -10.38 -6.11
C LYS A 430 20.07 -11.47 -6.41
N VAL A 431 19.70 -12.72 -6.12
CA VAL A 431 20.62 -13.87 -6.19
C VAL A 431 20.63 -14.56 -7.54
N LEU A 432 19.56 -14.41 -8.32
CA LEU A 432 19.46 -15.03 -9.65
C LEU A 432 18.60 -14.18 -10.58
N ARG A 433 19.09 -13.97 -11.79
CA ARG A 433 18.35 -13.45 -12.93
C ARG A 433 18.23 -14.57 -13.96
N PHE A 434 17.07 -15.21 -14.01
CA PHE A 434 16.80 -16.33 -14.92
C PHE A 434 16.04 -15.82 -16.15
N LYS A 435 16.71 -15.77 -17.32
CA LYS A 435 16.16 -15.17 -18.55
C LYS A 435 16.31 -16.12 -19.73
N PRO A 436 15.59 -17.27 -19.75
CA PRO A 436 15.67 -18.23 -20.85
C PRO A 436 15.22 -17.64 -22.19
N SER A 437 14.32 -16.65 -22.21
CA SER A 437 13.93 -15.98 -23.44
C SER A 437 15.11 -15.32 -24.15
N ILE A 438 16.01 -14.70 -23.38
CA ILE A 438 17.23 -14.05 -23.87
C ILE A 438 18.27 -15.10 -24.25
N TRP A 439 18.52 -16.08 -23.36
CA TRP A 439 19.56 -17.09 -23.56
C TRP A 439 19.34 -17.95 -24.81
N PHE A 440 18.08 -18.27 -25.11
CA PHE A 440 17.72 -19.09 -26.27
C PHE A 440 17.16 -18.26 -27.44
N ASN A 441 17.16 -16.92 -27.35
CA ASN A 441 16.58 -15.99 -28.31
C ASN A 441 15.16 -16.42 -28.75
N ASN A 442 14.32 -16.79 -27.80
CA ASN A 442 12.98 -17.32 -28.03
C ASN A 442 11.95 -16.61 -27.13
N GLN A 443 11.16 -15.73 -27.72
CA GLN A 443 10.14 -14.94 -27.03
C GLN A 443 9.04 -15.80 -26.35
N ASN A 444 8.81 -17.03 -26.81
CA ASN A 444 7.84 -17.95 -26.19
C ASN A 444 8.30 -18.37 -24.77
N LEU A 445 9.58 -18.21 -24.46
CA LEU A 445 10.13 -18.51 -23.14
C LEU A 445 10.04 -17.32 -22.15
N LYS A 446 9.55 -16.15 -22.58
CA LYS A 446 9.39 -14.96 -21.71
C LYS A 446 8.52 -15.25 -20.48
N LEU A 447 7.58 -16.19 -20.55
CA LEU A 447 6.77 -16.63 -19.42
C LEU A 447 7.61 -17.20 -18.26
N PHE A 448 8.79 -17.72 -18.55
CA PHE A 448 9.69 -18.34 -17.58
C PHE A 448 10.82 -17.41 -17.13
N ASP A 449 10.83 -16.15 -17.60
CA ASP A 449 11.80 -15.16 -17.17
C ASP A 449 11.40 -14.64 -15.78
N PHE A 450 12.36 -14.65 -14.85
CA PHE A 450 12.13 -14.12 -13.49
C PHE A 450 13.44 -13.69 -12.82
N ASP A 451 13.31 -12.83 -11.84
CA ASP A 451 14.34 -12.54 -10.86
C ASP A 451 14.01 -13.23 -9.53
N LEU A 452 15.04 -13.77 -8.86
CA LEU A 452 14.95 -14.38 -7.54
C LEU A 452 15.71 -13.51 -6.54
N HIS A 453 14.99 -13.09 -5.50
CA HIS A 453 15.57 -12.34 -4.39
C HIS A 453 15.59 -13.20 -3.12
N LEU A 454 16.68 -13.12 -2.37
CA LEU A 454 16.81 -13.67 -1.01
C LEU A 454 16.94 -12.49 -0.05
N ILE A 455 16.11 -12.49 0.99
CA ILE A 455 15.99 -11.38 1.93
C ILE A 455 16.14 -11.90 3.37
N PRO A 456 17.36 -12.00 3.91
CA PRO A 456 17.53 -12.09 5.36
C PRO A 456 16.88 -10.89 6.03
N PHE A 457 16.14 -11.14 7.11
CA PHE A 457 15.48 -10.09 7.87
C PHE A 457 15.72 -10.19 9.37
N PHE A 458 15.55 -9.06 10.03
CA PHE A 458 15.61 -8.95 11.48
C PHE A 458 14.51 -7.98 11.94
N ASP A 459 13.63 -8.46 12.82
CA ASP A 459 12.52 -7.68 13.34
C ASP A 459 12.60 -7.64 14.87
N THR A 460 12.27 -6.49 15.45
CA THR A 460 12.19 -6.33 16.90
C THR A 460 11.04 -5.41 17.28
N ALA A 461 10.43 -5.67 18.42
CA ALA A 461 9.46 -4.78 19.02
C ALA A 461 9.66 -4.67 20.52
N ALA A 462 9.30 -3.51 21.08
CA ALA A 462 9.25 -3.26 22.50
C ALA A 462 7.87 -2.70 22.87
N GLY A 463 7.26 -3.27 23.92
CA GLY A 463 5.92 -2.91 24.38
C GLY A 463 5.50 -3.70 25.59
N ALA A 464 4.25 -3.58 25.98
CA ALA A 464 3.65 -4.39 27.04
C ALA A 464 2.88 -5.56 26.39
N PHE A 465 3.61 -6.59 25.96
CA PHE A 465 3.03 -7.78 25.32
C PHE A 465 2.58 -8.82 26.35
N ASN A 466 1.75 -9.75 25.91
CA ASN A 466 1.20 -10.79 26.76
C ASN A 466 2.27 -11.70 27.39
N SER A 467 3.39 -11.94 26.69
CA SER A 467 4.44 -12.86 27.12
C SER A 467 5.70 -12.20 27.66
N GLN A 468 6.09 -11.03 27.11
CA GLN A 468 7.35 -10.35 27.44
C GLN A 468 7.36 -8.91 26.92
N ASN A 469 8.26 -8.05 27.46
CA ASN A 469 8.33 -6.64 27.07
C ASN A 469 9.14 -6.36 25.80
N ILE A 470 9.88 -7.33 25.31
CA ILE A 470 10.69 -7.24 24.11
C ILE A 470 10.46 -8.50 23.28
N LEU A 471 10.23 -8.33 22.01
CA LEU A 471 10.12 -9.37 21.01
C LEU A 471 11.27 -9.21 20.02
N LEU A 472 11.86 -10.33 19.60
CA LEU A 472 12.99 -10.36 18.69
C LEU A 472 12.84 -11.53 17.75
N SER A 473 12.84 -11.27 16.46
CA SER A 473 12.76 -12.33 15.46
C SER A 473 13.75 -12.11 14.33
N GLY A 474 14.03 -13.18 13.60
CA GLY A 474 14.88 -13.15 12.42
C GLY A 474 14.63 -14.35 11.54
N GLY A 475 14.97 -14.20 10.28
CA GLY A 475 14.72 -15.25 9.31
C GLY A 475 15.13 -14.85 7.92
N PHE A 476 14.48 -15.45 6.94
CA PHE A 476 14.70 -15.10 5.54
C PHE A 476 13.42 -15.21 4.72
N GLU A 477 13.37 -14.43 3.66
CA GLU A 477 12.35 -14.49 2.63
C GLU A 477 12.98 -14.84 1.28
N VAL A 478 12.22 -15.54 0.47
CA VAL A 478 12.52 -15.76 -0.94
C VAL A 478 11.39 -15.15 -1.75
N ILE A 479 11.74 -14.23 -2.66
CA ILE A 479 10.76 -13.59 -3.53
C ILE A 479 11.12 -13.85 -4.98
N VAL A 480 10.14 -14.32 -5.75
CA VAL A 480 10.23 -14.51 -7.20
C VAL A 480 9.45 -13.40 -7.88
N PHE A 481 10.11 -12.66 -8.77
CA PHE A 481 9.53 -11.60 -9.59
C PHE A 481 9.45 -12.07 -11.06
N PRO A 482 8.29 -12.55 -11.55
CA PRO A 482 8.13 -12.92 -12.95
C PRO A 482 8.12 -11.68 -13.85
N ASP A 483 8.88 -11.67 -14.94
CA ASP A 483 8.91 -10.55 -15.89
C ASP A 483 7.60 -10.39 -16.66
N PHE A 484 6.98 -11.51 -16.99
CA PHE A 484 5.75 -11.53 -17.77
C PHE A 484 4.56 -10.94 -16.98
N PHE A 485 4.57 -11.10 -15.65
CA PHE A 485 3.53 -10.62 -14.72
C PHE A 485 4.12 -9.63 -13.74
N ARG A 486 4.45 -8.43 -14.18
CA ARG A 486 5.12 -7.43 -13.31
C ARG A 486 4.32 -7.08 -12.05
N SER A 487 2.99 -7.18 -12.10
CA SER A 487 2.11 -6.93 -10.95
C SER A 487 2.05 -8.10 -9.96
N LEU A 488 2.66 -9.25 -10.28
CA LEU A 488 2.66 -10.45 -9.46
C LEU A 488 4.07 -10.73 -8.93
N PHE A 489 4.16 -11.16 -7.70
CA PHE A 489 5.35 -11.81 -7.14
C PHE A 489 4.93 -12.91 -6.16
N LEU A 490 5.80 -13.89 -5.98
CA LEU A 490 5.61 -15.00 -5.06
C LEU A 490 6.60 -14.86 -3.91
N ARG A 491 6.11 -14.88 -2.67
CA ARG A 491 6.92 -14.72 -1.46
C ARG A 491 6.77 -15.95 -0.57
N ILE A 492 7.90 -16.47 -0.12
CA ILE A 492 8.01 -17.46 0.94
C ILE A 492 8.82 -16.81 2.06
N SER A 493 8.30 -16.80 3.28
CA SER A 493 8.96 -16.26 4.46
C SER A 493 9.07 -17.34 5.53
N LEU A 494 10.22 -17.44 6.17
CA LEU A 494 10.44 -18.28 7.34
C LEU A 494 11.12 -17.43 8.41
N GLY A 495 10.44 -17.24 9.53
CA GLY A 495 10.94 -16.50 10.68
C GLY A 495 10.94 -17.31 11.97
N TYR A 496 11.81 -16.95 12.89
CA TYR A 496 11.94 -17.56 14.20
C TYR A 496 11.96 -16.50 15.29
N ASN A 497 11.33 -16.81 16.42
CA ASN A 497 11.52 -16.04 17.64
C ASN A 497 12.91 -16.32 18.21
N LEU A 498 13.78 -15.29 18.22
CA LEU A 498 15.17 -15.43 18.66
C LEU A 498 15.34 -15.44 20.19
N LEU A 499 14.30 -15.04 20.94
CA LEU A 499 14.31 -15.08 22.41
C LEU A 499 13.85 -16.41 22.97
N ASP A 500 13.14 -17.20 22.17
CA ASP A 500 12.72 -18.55 22.53
C ASP A 500 13.00 -19.49 21.33
N LEU A 501 14.12 -20.19 21.40
CA LEU A 501 14.56 -21.12 20.36
C LEU A 501 13.99 -22.53 20.51
N SER A 502 12.99 -22.73 21.36
CA SER A 502 12.28 -24.02 21.42
C SER A 502 11.54 -24.25 20.10
N ILE A 503 11.73 -25.41 19.46
CA ILE A 503 11.25 -25.71 18.10
C ILE A 503 9.72 -25.76 18.03
N LYS A 504 9.02 -25.83 19.15
CA LYS A 504 7.57 -25.95 19.19
C LYS A 504 6.94 -24.58 19.35
N ASP A 505 6.18 -24.15 18.34
CA ASP A 505 5.40 -22.90 18.29
C ASP A 505 6.19 -21.58 18.19
N ASN A 506 7.51 -21.62 17.91
CA ASN A 506 8.38 -20.44 17.87
C ASN A 506 8.90 -20.08 16.48
N TYR A 507 8.17 -20.47 15.46
CA TYR A 507 8.46 -20.09 14.08
C TYR A 507 7.17 -19.73 13.35
N GLU A 508 7.31 -18.93 12.34
CA GLU A 508 6.24 -18.57 11.41
C GLU A 508 6.67 -18.87 9.99
N ILE A 509 5.79 -19.52 9.23
CA ILE A 509 5.93 -19.72 7.80
C ILE A 509 4.82 -18.95 7.09
N PHE A 510 5.18 -18.20 6.08
CA PHE A 510 4.24 -17.52 5.20
C PHE A 510 4.55 -17.83 3.75
N LEU A 511 3.52 -18.16 2.98
CA LEU A 511 3.56 -18.30 1.53
C LEU A 511 2.49 -17.39 0.93
N GLY A 512 2.87 -16.46 0.08
CA GLY A 512 1.90 -15.51 -0.45
C GLY A 512 2.37 -14.68 -1.64
N THR A 513 1.57 -13.68 -1.99
CA THR A 513 1.77 -12.78 -3.13
C THR A 513 1.78 -11.31 -2.68
N THR A 514 2.09 -11.04 -1.44
CA THR A 514 2.18 -9.69 -0.86
C THR A 514 3.57 -9.49 -0.26
N LEU A 515 4.13 -8.30 -0.39
CA LEU A 515 5.31 -7.91 0.37
C LEU A 515 4.96 -7.75 1.84
N PHE A 516 5.96 -7.75 2.70
CA PHE A 516 5.72 -7.58 4.14
C PHE A 516 5.38 -6.10 4.45
N TYR A 517 5.98 -5.14 3.75
CA TYR A 517 5.69 -3.71 3.85
C TYR A 517 5.99 -2.97 2.56
#